data_958d027a530d861ae9675997281152d4
#
_entry.id   958d027a530d861ae9675997281152d4
#
_cell.length_a   1.000
_cell.length_b   1.000
_cell.length_c   1.000
_cell.angle_alpha   90.00
_cell.angle_beta   90.00
_cell.angle_gamma   90.00
#
_symmetry.space_group_name_H-M   'P 1'
#
loop_
_entity.id
_entity.type
_entity.pdbx_description
1 polymer ?
#
loop_
_entity_poly.entity_id
_entity_poly.type
_entity_poly.pdbx_seq_one_letter_code
_entity_poly.pdbx_strand_id
1 'polypeptide(L)'
;LQGIFVPQTGIVDYTLVAKKYGELIQQKGGTINLNEKVLTIQKTNDKAVVVTQKASYTTRLVINCAGLYSDKVARMTVPDLNVKIIPFRGEYYKLKKEKEYLVKNLIYPVPDPNFPFLGVHFTRMAKGGVEAGPNAVLAFKREGYK
;
A
#
# COMPACT_ATOMS: atom_id res chain seq x y z
N LEU A 1 -30.63 9.57 10.81
CA LEU A 1 -29.28 9.04 10.60
C LEU A 1 -28.71 8.62 11.94
N GLN A 2 -28.16 7.41 12.02
CA GLN A 2 -27.49 6.88 13.21
C GLN A 2 -26.02 6.63 12.86
N GLY A 3 -25.14 6.72 13.86
CA GLY A 3 -23.71 6.47 13.70
C GLY A 3 -23.15 5.75 14.93
N ILE A 4 -22.08 5.00 14.71
CA ILE A 4 -21.31 4.36 15.78
C ILE A 4 -20.06 5.22 16.02
N PHE A 5 -19.88 5.67 17.26
CA PHE A 5 -18.68 6.38 17.65
C PHE A 5 -17.66 5.40 18.26
N VAL A 6 -16.43 5.42 17.71
CA VAL A 6 -15.34 4.54 18.16
C VAL A 6 -14.19 5.42 18.67
N PRO A 7 -14.14 5.72 19.97
CA PRO A 7 -13.18 6.68 20.54
C PRO A 7 -11.72 6.18 20.51
N GLN A 8 -11.49 4.88 20.35
CA GLN A 8 -10.15 4.28 20.32
C GLN A 8 -9.44 4.43 18.96
N THR A 9 -10.14 4.88 17.93
CA THR A 9 -9.54 5.09 16.60
C THR A 9 -8.78 6.42 16.53
N GLY A 10 -7.76 6.46 15.69
CA GLY A 10 -6.95 7.64 15.47
C GLY A 10 -6.38 7.70 14.06
N ILE A 11 -5.60 8.72 13.83
CA ILE A 11 -4.86 8.92 12.57
C ILE A 11 -3.36 8.78 12.82
N VAL A 12 -2.65 8.32 11.80
CA VAL A 12 -1.19 8.15 11.84
C VAL A 12 -0.56 8.57 10.52
N ASP A 13 0.64 9.11 10.57
CA ASP A 13 1.47 9.32 9.38
C ASP A 13 2.19 8.00 9.03
N TYR A 14 1.69 7.29 8.02
CA TYR A 14 2.28 6.02 7.56
C TYR A 14 3.71 6.17 7.04
N THR A 15 4.13 7.36 6.61
CA THR A 15 5.54 7.61 6.26
C THR A 15 6.44 7.48 7.49
N LEU A 16 6.00 7.99 8.63
CA LEU A 16 6.73 7.85 9.90
C LEU A 16 6.73 6.40 10.40
N VAL A 17 5.60 5.70 10.23
CA VAL A 17 5.52 4.26 10.55
C VAL A 17 6.53 3.46 9.71
N ALA A 18 6.56 3.67 8.39
CA ALA A 18 7.50 2.98 7.50
C ALA A 18 8.97 3.28 7.87
N LYS A 19 9.29 4.55 8.17
CA LYS A 19 10.63 4.92 8.65
C LYS A 19 10.98 4.20 9.94
N LYS A 20 10.03 4.14 10.89
CA LYS A 20 10.26 3.45 12.18
C LYS A 20 10.52 1.95 12.01
N TYR A 21 9.77 1.28 11.13
CA TYR A 21 10.06 -0.11 10.77
C TYR A 21 11.46 -0.26 10.14
N GLY A 22 11.87 0.67 9.28
CA GLY A 22 13.21 0.68 8.71
C GLY A 22 14.30 0.76 9.79
N GLU A 23 14.15 1.67 10.75
CA GLU A 23 15.07 1.80 11.90
C GLU A 23 15.14 0.49 12.72
N LEU A 24 13.97 -0.11 13.02
CA LEU A 24 13.91 -1.36 13.79
C LEU A 24 14.58 -2.54 13.06
N ILE A 25 14.42 -2.63 11.74
CA ILE A 25 15.10 -3.64 10.92
C ILE A 25 16.63 -3.49 11.07
N GLN A 26 17.13 -2.27 10.90
CA GLN A 26 18.57 -1.99 11.01
C GLN A 26 19.11 -2.24 12.42
N GLN A 27 18.38 -1.83 13.46
CA GLN A 27 18.74 -2.10 14.86
C GLN A 27 18.82 -3.60 15.17
N LYS A 28 18.04 -4.43 14.46
CA LYS A 28 18.08 -5.90 14.56
C LYS A 28 19.13 -6.55 13.64
N GLY A 29 20.01 -5.77 13.02
CA GLY A 29 21.06 -6.26 12.12
C GLY A 29 20.59 -6.56 10.69
N GLY A 30 19.36 -6.17 10.34
CA GLY A 30 18.86 -6.29 8.98
C GLY A 30 19.41 -5.19 8.07
N THR A 31 19.47 -5.48 6.77
CA THR A 31 19.92 -4.54 5.74
C THR A 31 18.75 -4.07 4.89
N ILE A 32 18.72 -2.78 4.56
CA ILE A 32 17.75 -2.19 3.64
C ILE A 32 18.50 -1.62 2.44
N ASN A 33 18.26 -2.20 1.27
CA ASN A 33 18.85 -1.74 0.02
C ASN A 33 17.82 -0.94 -0.77
N LEU A 34 18.02 0.36 -0.84
CA LEU A 34 17.17 1.27 -1.62
C LEU A 34 17.67 1.44 -3.05
N ASN A 35 16.77 1.83 -3.95
CA ASN A 35 17.08 2.02 -5.37
C ASN A 35 17.71 0.77 -5.99
N GLU A 36 17.19 -0.39 -5.61
CA GLU A 36 17.68 -1.69 -6.06
C GLU A 36 16.52 -2.57 -6.51
N LYS A 37 16.25 -2.50 -7.81
CA LYS A 37 15.15 -3.24 -8.42
C LYS A 37 15.49 -4.72 -8.58
N VAL A 38 14.60 -5.59 -8.12
CA VAL A 38 14.66 -7.03 -8.40
C VAL A 38 14.34 -7.28 -9.88
N LEU A 39 15.21 -8.02 -10.56
CA LEU A 39 15.09 -8.37 -11.97
C LEU A 39 14.56 -9.78 -12.16
N THR A 40 15.11 -10.75 -11.42
CA THR A 40 14.68 -12.14 -11.44
C THR A 40 14.80 -12.78 -10.06
N ILE A 41 14.04 -13.85 -9.84
CA ILE A 41 14.16 -14.74 -8.70
C ILE A 41 14.26 -16.16 -9.27
N GLN A 42 15.39 -16.81 -9.03
CA GLN A 42 15.65 -18.18 -9.46
C GLN A 42 15.52 -19.11 -8.24
N LYS A 43 14.60 -20.07 -8.33
CA LYS A 43 14.39 -21.07 -7.28
C LYS A 43 15.25 -22.30 -7.57
N THR A 44 16.00 -22.75 -6.58
CA THR A 44 16.64 -24.07 -6.53
C THR A 44 15.91 -24.94 -5.49
N ASN A 45 16.33 -26.20 -5.30
CA ASN A 45 15.67 -27.11 -4.35
C ASN A 45 15.61 -26.52 -2.93
N ASP A 46 16.71 -25.94 -2.44
CA ASP A 46 16.84 -25.51 -1.03
C ASP A 46 17.00 -24.00 -0.86
N LYS A 47 17.15 -23.25 -1.96
CA LYS A 47 17.49 -21.82 -1.92
C LYS A 47 16.79 -21.07 -3.05
N ALA A 48 16.82 -19.77 -2.93
CA ALA A 48 16.50 -18.85 -4.01
C ALA A 48 17.65 -17.87 -4.24
N VAL A 49 17.87 -17.50 -5.49
CA VAL A 49 18.79 -16.43 -5.87
C VAL A 49 17.97 -15.27 -6.38
N VAL A 50 18.03 -14.17 -5.65
CA VAL A 50 17.38 -12.89 -6.02
C VAL A 50 18.42 -12.04 -6.75
N VAL A 51 18.19 -11.80 -8.03
CA VAL A 51 19.06 -10.96 -8.87
C VAL A 51 18.44 -9.57 -8.97
N THR A 52 19.24 -8.57 -8.67
CA THR A 52 18.86 -7.16 -8.75
C THR A 52 19.68 -6.43 -9.81
N GLN A 53 19.45 -5.14 -9.97
CA GLN A 53 20.28 -4.30 -10.83
C GLN A 53 21.73 -4.15 -10.33
N LYS A 54 21.99 -4.41 -9.06
CA LYS A 54 23.31 -4.13 -8.42
C LYS A 54 24.02 -5.37 -7.96
N ALA A 55 23.28 -6.41 -7.53
CA ALA A 55 23.86 -7.59 -6.89
C ALA A 55 22.96 -8.83 -7.04
N SER A 56 23.48 -9.96 -6.59
CA SER A 56 22.73 -11.21 -6.43
C SER A 56 22.79 -11.66 -4.98
N TYR A 57 21.65 -12.07 -4.43
CA TYR A 57 21.49 -12.50 -3.04
C TYR A 57 20.99 -13.93 -2.99
N THR A 58 21.69 -14.79 -2.28
CA THR A 58 21.24 -16.17 -2.03
C THR A 58 20.53 -16.23 -0.67
N THR A 59 19.34 -16.79 -0.65
CA THR A 59 18.52 -16.90 0.56
C THR A 59 17.75 -18.21 0.61
N ARG A 60 17.33 -18.61 1.79
CA ARG A 60 16.42 -19.77 1.99
C ARG A 60 14.95 -19.42 1.84
N LEU A 61 14.59 -18.16 2.02
CA LEU A 61 13.21 -17.70 1.97
C LEU A 61 13.13 -16.33 1.31
N VAL A 62 12.15 -16.13 0.45
CA VAL A 62 11.79 -14.83 -0.14
C VAL A 62 10.37 -14.51 0.26
N ILE A 63 10.16 -13.32 0.83
CA ILE A 63 8.83 -12.78 1.15
C ILE A 63 8.54 -11.66 0.17
N ASN A 64 7.53 -11.86 -0.68
CA ASN A 64 7.14 -10.90 -1.69
C ASN A 64 6.13 -9.89 -1.13
N CYS A 65 6.57 -8.68 -0.87
CA CYS A 65 5.74 -7.54 -0.46
C CYS A 65 5.78 -6.41 -1.49
N ALA A 66 5.81 -6.73 -2.80
CA ALA A 66 6.00 -5.75 -3.88
C ALA A 66 4.74 -4.94 -4.25
N GLY A 67 3.68 -4.94 -3.41
CA GLY A 67 2.48 -4.13 -3.59
C GLY A 67 1.87 -4.31 -4.99
N LEU A 68 1.72 -3.25 -5.76
CA LEU A 68 1.18 -3.27 -7.13
C LEU A 68 1.92 -4.19 -8.11
N TYR A 69 3.12 -4.62 -7.79
CA TYR A 69 3.94 -5.50 -8.62
C TYR A 69 4.05 -6.92 -8.09
N SER A 70 3.34 -7.27 -7.00
CA SER A 70 3.45 -8.57 -6.34
C SER A 70 3.14 -9.75 -7.27
N ASP A 71 2.17 -9.61 -8.17
CA ASP A 71 1.86 -10.64 -9.17
C ASP A 71 2.99 -10.82 -10.20
N LYS A 72 3.67 -9.76 -10.59
CA LYS A 72 4.82 -9.82 -11.49
C LYS A 72 6.03 -10.47 -10.83
N VAL A 73 6.28 -10.12 -9.57
CA VAL A 73 7.38 -10.73 -8.79
C VAL A 73 7.08 -12.22 -8.53
N ALA A 74 5.84 -12.57 -8.18
CA ALA A 74 5.45 -13.96 -7.96
C ALA A 74 5.64 -14.83 -9.22
N ARG A 75 5.34 -14.30 -10.41
CA ARG A 75 5.57 -15.01 -11.68
C ARG A 75 7.02 -15.30 -12.00
N MET A 76 7.97 -14.67 -11.34
CA MET A 76 9.40 -15.03 -11.50
C MET A 76 9.70 -16.45 -11.02
N THR A 77 8.87 -16.97 -10.09
CA THR A 77 9.03 -18.34 -9.53
C THR A 77 7.83 -19.25 -9.80
N VAL A 78 6.69 -18.68 -10.17
CA VAL A 78 5.45 -19.40 -10.53
C VAL A 78 4.92 -18.84 -11.85
N PRO A 79 5.45 -19.29 -13.01
CA PRO A 79 5.10 -18.72 -14.32
C PRO A 79 3.61 -18.78 -14.62
N ASP A 80 2.95 -19.89 -14.28
CA ASP A 80 1.53 -20.14 -14.55
C ASP A 80 0.58 -19.58 -13.47
N LEU A 81 1.05 -18.58 -12.71
CA LEU A 81 0.23 -17.95 -11.69
C LEU A 81 -1.04 -17.31 -12.26
N ASN A 82 -2.20 -17.90 -11.92
CA ASN A 82 -3.51 -17.44 -12.38
C ASN A 82 -4.10 -16.33 -11.47
N VAL A 83 -3.25 -15.39 -11.06
CA VAL A 83 -3.65 -14.21 -10.29
C VAL A 83 -3.04 -12.98 -10.92
N LYS A 84 -3.81 -11.91 -11.03
CA LYS A 84 -3.40 -10.64 -11.62
C LYS A 84 -3.89 -9.47 -10.78
N ILE A 85 -3.02 -8.51 -10.54
CA ILE A 85 -3.40 -7.25 -9.90
C ILE A 85 -3.92 -6.31 -10.98
N ILE A 86 -5.17 -5.89 -10.83
CA ILE A 86 -5.79 -4.86 -11.67
C ILE A 86 -5.75 -3.55 -10.89
N PRO A 87 -5.05 -2.53 -11.39
CA PRO A 87 -4.90 -1.28 -10.65
C PRO A 87 -6.15 -0.41 -10.75
N PHE A 88 -6.52 0.18 -9.63
CA PHE A 88 -7.50 1.25 -9.55
C PHE A 88 -6.86 2.49 -8.94
N ARG A 89 -7.19 3.64 -9.49
CA ARG A 89 -6.79 4.94 -8.95
C ARG A 89 -7.83 5.42 -7.96
N GLY A 90 -7.41 5.77 -6.75
CA GLY A 90 -8.25 6.50 -5.80
C GLY A 90 -8.19 8.00 -6.08
N GLU A 91 -9.34 8.61 -6.34
CA GLU A 91 -9.46 10.05 -6.49
C GLU A 91 -10.07 10.65 -5.24
N TYR A 92 -9.51 11.77 -4.76
CA TYR A 92 -9.92 12.43 -3.54
C TYR A 92 -10.21 13.90 -3.80
N TYR A 93 -11.23 14.40 -3.14
CA TYR A 93 -11.50 15.84 -3.00
C TYR A 93 -10.89 16.33 -1.70
N LYS A 94 -10.28 17.49 -1.74
CA LYS A 94 -9.79 18.19 -0.55
C LYS A 94 -10.79 19.24 -0.12
N LEU A 95 -11.21 19.24 1.15
CA LEU A 95 -12.08 20.29 1.66
C LEU A 95 -11.32 21.62 1.67
N LYS A 96 -12.02 22.69 1.32
CA LYS A 96 -11.50 24.04 1.51
C LYS A 96 -11.27 24.29 3.00
N LYS A 97 -10.21 25.04 3.33
CA LYS A 97 -9.77 25.27 4.72
C LYS A 97 -10.91 25.79 5.61
N GLU A 98 -11.73 26.70 5.09
CA GLU A 98 -12.88 27.27 5.78
C GLU A 98 -14.03 26.28 6.03
N LYS A 99 -13.95 25.05 5.49
CA LYS A 99 -14.95 23.99 5.67
C LYS A 99 -14.43 22.77 6.45
N GLU A 100 -13.15 22.75 6.81
CA GLU A 100 -12.54 21.62 7.55
C GLU A 100 -13.16 21.39 8.94
N TYR A 101 -13.77 22.41 9.52
CA TYR A 101 -14.46 22.34 10.83
C TYR A 101 -15.66 21.40 10.82
N LEU A 102 -16.24 21.13 9.64
CA LEU A 102 -17.38 20.22 9.48
C LEU A 102 -17.02 18.76 9.80
N VAL A 103 -15.75 18.41 9.68
CA VAL A 103 -15.26 17.04 9.88
C VAL A 103 -14.29 17.03 11.06
N LYS A 104 -14.79 16.63 12.23
CA LYS A 104 -14.00 16.59 13.48
C LYS A 104 -13.19 15.29 13.60
N ASN A 105 -13.76 14.18 13.14
CA ASN A 105 -13.22 12.83 13.25
C ASN A 105 -13.15 12.17 11.87
N LEU A 106 -12.65 10.94 11.82
CA LEU A 106 -12.80 10.08 10.65
C LEU A 106 -14.28 9.70 10.50
N ILE A 107 -14.82 9.75 9.30
CA ILE A 107 -16.22 9.40 9.03
C ILE A 107 -16.23 8.38 7.91
N TYR A 108 -16.64 7.16 8.21
CA TYR A 108 -16.76 6.06 7.25
C TYR A 108 -18.22 5.66 7.07
N PRO A 109 -18.68 5.39 5.85
CA PRO A 109 -19.97 4.75 5.64
C PRO A 109 -19.92 3.29 6.13
N VAL A 110 -21.09 2.74 6.44
CA VAL A 110 -21.21 1.29 6.64
C VAL A 110 -20.87 0.60 5.31
N PRO A 111 -19.99 -0.41 5.31
CA PRO A 111 -19.66 -1.14 4.09
C PRO A 111 -20.91 -1.77 3.44
N ASP A 112 -21.07 -1.58 2.14
CA ASP A 112 -22.09 -2.25 1.36
C ASP A 112 -21.48 -3.51 0.71
N PRO A 113 -21.99 -4.73 1.01
CA PRO A 113 -21.44 -5.97 0.46
C PRO A 113 -21.49 -6.06 -1.07
N ASN A 114 -22.38 -5.29 -1.71
CA ASN A 114 -22.51 -5.27 -3.16
C ASN A 114 -21.45 -4.40 -3.85
N PHE A 115 -20.72 -3.59 -3.10
CA PHE A 115 -19.64 -2.75 -3.62
C PHE A 115 -18.29 -3.29 -3.17
N PRO A 116 -17.41 -3.70 -4.11
CA PRO A 116 -16.12 -4.30 -3.79
C PRO A 116 -15.08 -3.27 -3.30
N PHE A 117 -15.44 -1.99 -3.26
CA PHE A 117 -14.57 -0.90 -2.87
C PHE A 117 -15.06 -0.24 -1.59
N LEU A 118 -14.12 0.32 -0.84
CA LEU A 118 -14.42 1.19 0.29
C LEU A 118 -15.22 2.40 -0.17
N GLY A 119 -16.34 2.68 0.48
CA GLY A 119 -17.17 3.85 0.18
C GLY A 119 -16.44 5.17 0.45
N VAL A 120 -16.90 6.24 -0.19
CA VAL A 120 -16.36 7.59 0.04
C VAL A 120 -16.44 7.93 1.54
N HIS A 121 -15.33 8.30 2.10
CA HIS A 121 -15.20 8.64 3.52
C HIS A 121 -14.45 9.96 3.70
N PHE A 122 -14.59 10.55 4.89
CA PHE A 122 -13.84 11.76 5.24
C PHE A 122 -12.69 11.41 6.17
N THR A 123 -11.50 11.86 5.80
CA THR A 123 -10.27 11.62 6.57
C THR A 123 -9.62 12.93 6.96
N ARG A 124 -9.47 13.16 8.27
CA ARG A 124 -8.55 14.19 8.74
C ARG A 124 -7.12 13.69 8.59
N MET A 125 -6.31 14.46 7.88
CA MET A 125 -4.93 14.07 7.61
C MET A 125 -4.02 14.38 8.80
N ALA A 126 -3.05 13.52 9.07
CA ALA A 126 -2.09 13.70 10.16
C ALA A 126 -1.28 15.01 10.04
N LYS A 127 -1.09 15.51 8.83
CA LYS A 127 -0.40 16.79 8.55
C LYS A 127 -1.35 17.98 8.36
N GLY A 128 -2.62 17.79 8.69
CA GLY A 128 -3.69 18.78 8.50
C GLY A 128 -4.40 18.65 7.16
N GLY A 129 -5.58 19.23 7.11
CA GLY A 129 -6.51 19.08 5.99
C GLY A 129 -7.51 17.96 6.18
N VAL A 130 -8.54 17.98 5.36
CA VAL A 130 -9.58 16.94 5.28
C VAL A 130 -9.74 16.51 3.84
N GLU A 131 -9.71 15.21 3.60
CA GLU A 131 -9.95 14.62 2.30
C GLU A 131 -11.25 13.82 2.30
N ALA A 132 -11.97 13.86 1.17
CA ALA A 132 -13.17 13.07 0.90
C ALA A 132 -12.90 12.16 -0.30
N GLY A 133 -13.04 10.87 -0.12
CA GLY A 133 -12.76 9.85 -1.13
C GLY A 133 -12.53 8.49 -0.51
N PRO A 134 -11.99 7.55 -1.28
CA PRO A 134 -11.69 7.65 -2.71
C PRO A 134 -12.90 7.38 -3.61
N ASN A 135 -12.88 7.92 -4.85
CA ASN A 135 -13.57 7.28 -5.97
C ASN A 135 -12.63 6.24 -6.58
N ALA A 136 -13.15 5.06 -6.92
CA ALA A 136 -12.36 4.03 -7.55
C ALA A 136 -12.46 4.14 -9.09
N VAL A 137 -11.36 4.50 -9.73
CA VAL A 137 -11.27 4.66 -11.18
C VAL A 137 -10.30 3.61 -11.74
N LEU A 138 -10.75 2.81 -12.71
CA LEU A 138 -9.89 1.83 -13.37
C LEU A 138 -8.66 2.54 -13.97
N ALA A 139 -7.48 2.06 -13.62
CA ALA A 139 -6.23 2.58 -14.14
C ALA A 139 -5.67 1.65 -15.22
N PHE A 140 -5.23 2.22 -16.35
CA PHE A 140 -4.61 1.45 -17.43
C PHE A 140 -3.11 1.18 -17.19
N LYS A 141 -2.53 1.85 -16.21
CA LYS A 141 -1.15 1.67 -15.76
C LYS A 141 -1.11 1.47 -14.25
N ARG A 142 -0.12 0.73 -13.76
CA ARG A 142 0.09 0.53 -12.31
C ARG A 142 0.62 1.78 -11.63
N GLU A 143 1.37 2.58 -12.36
CA GLU A 143 1.93 3.86 -11.91
C GLU A 143 1.85 4.88 -13.05
N GLY A 144 1.84 6.17 -12.69
CA GLY A 144 1.85 7.26 -13.67
C GLY A 144 0.59 7.27 -14.54
N TYR A 145 -0.53 7.57 -13.99
CA TYR A 145 -1.87 7.58 -14.62
C TYR A 145 -2.07 8.67 -15.66
N LYS A 146 -1.08 8.99 -16.44
CA LYS A 146 -1.24 9.95 -17.55
C LYS A 146 -1.62 9.22 -18.81
#